data_9d1950b01424874fc406cf81ae6d7289
#
_entry.id   9d1950b01424874fc406cf81ae6d7289
#
_cell.length_a   1.000
_cell.length_b   1.000
_cell.length_c   1.000
_cell.angle_alpha   90.00
_cell.angle_beta   90.00
_cell.angle_gamma   90.00
#
_symmetry.space_group_name_H-M   'P 1'
#
loop_
_entity.id
_entity.type
_entity.pdbx_description
1 polymer ?
#
loop_
_entity_poly.entity_id
_entity_poly.type
_entity_poly.pdbx_seq_one_letter_code
_entity_poly.pdbx_strand_id
1 'polypeptide(L)'
;MGTGHFEEHEEEYMEKFYDFYEVRGDTLVRNGEIATALGVSPASATEMIQRLAKRGHLYYEPYKGSRLTADGLSLGRKMKRRHRLAKTFLTEVLQFQGDVDETACRMEHAIDEELEWTLDELLGRPATDSDGKPIPPPESRKMIFETTPIKKSTSLGNGDSGVISVIAVSPAEREILSSAGISIGSTIMNTGSGWRIDGANID
;
A
#
# COMPACT_ATOMS: atom_id res chain seq x y z
N MET A 1 14.28 21.70 11.13
CA MET A 1 13.37 20.75 11.81
C MET A 1 11.96 21.27 11.64
N GLY A 2 11.04 20.57 10.99
CA GLY A 2 9.64 20.95 10.90
C GLY A 2 8.99 20.95 9.51
N THR A 3 9.67 20.57 8.43
CA THR A 3 9.06 20.47 7.10
C THR A 3 8.26 19.17 6.91
N GLY A 4 8.65 18.07 7.53
CA GLY A 4 8.03 16.76 7.33
C GLY A 4 6.54 16.71 7.73
N HIS A 5 6.16 17.22 8.87
CA HIS A 5 4.75 17.20 9.32
C HIS A 5 3.80 18.03 8.45
N PHE A 6 4.26 19.07 7.79
CA PHE A 6 3.43 19.88 6.89
C PHE A 6 3.21 19.17 5.55
N GLU A 7 4.19 18.42 5.08
CA GLU A 7 4.10 17.64 3.86
C GLU A 7 3.14 16.46 4.04
N GLU A 8 3.23 15.73 5.14
CA GLU A 8 2.31 14.64 5.51
C GLU A 8 0.83 15.10 5.53
N HIS A 9 0.54 16.25 6.15
CA HIS A 9 -0.82 16.79 6.14
C HIS A 9 -1.31 17.18 4.74
N GLU A 10 -0.44 17.68 3.86
CA GLU A 10 -0.81 17.99 2.48
C GLU A 10 -1.09 16.72 1.68
N GLU A 11 -0.28 15.68 1.87
CA GLU A 11 -0.47 14.36 1.25
C GLU A 11 -1.78 13.71 1.69
N GLU A 12 -2.13 13.79 2.98
CA GLU A 12 -3.40 13.30 3.54
C GLU A 12 -4.61 13.99 2.87
N TYR A 13 -4.54 15.31 2.65
CA TYR A 13 -5.57 16.01 1.90
C TYR A 13 -5.67 15.55 0.45
N MET A 14 -4.53 15.34 -0.20
CA MET A 14 -4.50 14.88 -1.60
C MET A 14 -5.06 13.46 -1.73
N GLU A 15 -4.73 12.57 -0.79
CA GLU A 15 -5.31 11.24 -0.72
C GLU A 15 -6.83 11.31 -0.54
N LYS A 16 -7.31 12.19 0.36
CA LYS A 16 -8.74 12.35 0.61
C LYS A 16 -9.49 12.92 -0.59
N PHE A 17 -8.92 13.89 -1.31
CA PHE A 17 -9.47 14.35 -2.57
C PHE A 17 -9.54 13.26 -3.63
N TYR A 18 -8.54 12.36 -3.64
CA TYR A 18 -8.53 11.22 -4.54
C TYR A 18 -9.64 10.20 -4.19
N ASP A 19 -9.97 9.98 -2.91
CA ASP A 19 -11.12 9.17 -2.51
C ASP A 19 -12.43 9.71 -3.12
N PHE A 20 -12.63 11.02 -3.09
CA PHE A 20 -13.80 11.65 -3.73
C PHE A 20 -13.76 11.52 -5.24
N TYR A 21 -12.57 11.63 -5.85
CA TYR A 21 -12.40 11.45 -7.28
C TYR A 21 -12.73 10.02 -7.74
N GLU A 22 -12.32 8.98 -6.99
CA GLU A 22 -12.66 7.59 -7.29
C GLU A 22 -14.18 7.35 -7.32
N VAL A 23 -14.92 8.04 -6.48
CA VAL A 23 -16.38 7.87 -6.35
C VAL A 23 -17.17 8.74 -7.34
N ARG A 24 -16.72 9.97 -7.60
CA ARG A 24 -17.51 11.01 -8.29
C ARG A 24 -16.87 11.54 -9.58
N GLY A 25 -15.65 11.09 -9.91
CA GLY A 25 -14.85 11.61 -11.02
C GLY A 25 -14.37 13.04 -10.77
N ASP A 26 -14.10 13.77 -11.84
CA ASP A 26 -13.60 15.16 -11.80
C ASP A 26 -14.71 16.16 -11.44
N THR A 27 -15.14 16.16 -10.18
CA THR A 27 -16.19 17.04 -9.65
C THR A 27 -15.66 17.93 -8.54
N LEU A 28 -16.32 19.08 -8.33
CA LEU A 28 -16.01 19.95 -7.19
C LEU A 28 -16.50 19.29 -5.89
N VAL A 29 -15.59 19.18 -4.93
CA VAL A 29 -15.85 18.73 -3.55
C VAL A 29 -15.93 19.95 -2.64
N ARG A 30 -16.97 20.06 -1.82
CA ARG A 30 -17.11 21.18 -0.89
C ARG A 30 -16.09 21.09 0.24
N ASN A 31 -15.55 22.24 0.66
CA ASN A 31 -14.56 22.26 1.75
C ASN A 31 -15.08 21.60 3.03
N GLY A 32 -16.37 21.71 3.33
CA GLY A 32 -17.00 21.05 4.48
C GLY A 32 -17.00 19.52 4.38
N GLU A 33 -17.09 18.94 3.19
CA GLU A 33 -17.01 17.49 2.98
C GLU A 33 -15.60 17.00 3.31
N ILE A 34 -14.57 17.72 2.84
CA ILE A 34 -13.16 17.42 3.17
C ILE A 34 -12.92 17.58 4.68
N ALA A 35 -13.40 18.68 5.28
CA ALA A 35 -13.28 18.90 6.71
C ALA A 35 -13.87 17.76 7.54
N THR A 36 -15.06 17.29 7.16
CA THR A 36 -15.73 16.16 7.82
C THR A 36 -14.95 14.86 7.62
N ALA A 37 -14.46 14.58 6.40
CA ALA A 37 -13.74 13.38 6.07
C ALA A 37 -12.38 13.25 6.78
N LEU A 38 -11.73 14.40 7.06
CA LEU A 38 -10.45 14.49 7.78
C LEU A 38 -10.60 14.75 9.29
N GLY A 39 -11.82 14.96 9.79
CA GLY A 39 -12.05 15.27 11.21
C GLY A 39 -11.48 16.62 11.66
N VAL A 40 -11.30 17.58 10.74
CA VAL A 40 -10.73 18.90 11.03
C VAL A 40 -11.78 20.00 10.99
N SER A 41 -11.44 21.21 11.49
CA SER A 41 -12.34 22.34 11.40
C SER A 41 -12.55 22.81 9.95
N PRO A 42 -13.73 23.32 9.58
CA PRO A 42 -13.95 23.89 8.24
C PRO A 42 -12.98 25.05 7.90
N ALA A 43 -12.55 25.82 8.90
CA ALA A 43 -11.58 26.88 8.74
C ALA A 43 -10.20 26.34 8.38
N SER A 44 -9.71 25.33 9.13
CA SER A 44 -8.43 24.65 8.85
C SER A 44 -8.43 23.99 7.47
N ALA A 45 -9.54 23.29 7.12
CA ALA A 45 -9.69 22.70 5.81
C ALA A 45 -9.61 23.74 4.68
N THR A 46 -10.30 24.87 4.86
CA THR A 46 -10.30 25.95 3.85
C THR A 46 -8.91 26.55 3.68
N GLU A 47 -8.18 26.79 4.76
CA GLU A 47 -6.81 27.30 4.71
C GLU A 47 -5.88 26.34 3.96
N MET A 48 -5.93 25.04 4.29
CA MET A 48 -5.12 24.03 3.62
C MET A 48 -5.48 23.91 2.12
N ILE A 49 -6.77 23.89 1.79
CA ILE A 49 -7.23 23.85 0.40
C ILE A 49 -6.72 25.05 -0.40
N GLN A 50 -6.76 26.25 0.17
CA GLN A 50 -6.22 27.44 -0.48
C GLN A 50 -4.72 27.37 -0.68
N ARG A 51 -3.98 26.79 0.28
CA ARG A 51 -2.55 26.55 0.17
C ARG A 51 -2.22 25.54 -0.94
N LEU A 52 -2.93 24.42 -0.98
CA LEU A 52 -2.80 23.41 -2.04
C LEU A 52 -3.14 23.96 -3.43
N ALA A 53 -4.15 24.85 -3.50
CA ALA A 53 -4.49 25.55 -4.75
C ALA A 53 -3.37 26.50 -5.20
N LYS A 54 -2.75 27.24 -4.27
CA LYS A 54 -1.56 28.07 -4.58
C LYS A 54 -0.36 27.27 -5.07
N ARG A 55 -0.21 26.02 -4.59
CA ARG A 55 0.83 25.08 -5.04
C ARG A 55 0.49 24.39 -6.37
N GLY A 56 -0.70 24.61 -6.90
CA GLY A 56 -1.13 24.04 -8.18
C GLY A 56 -1.73 22.63 -8.10
N HIS A 57 -1.92 22.06 -6.90
CA HIS A 57 -2.50 20.73 -6.74
C HIS A 57 -4.03 20.72 -6.81
N LEU A 58 -4.67 21.83 -6.44
CA LEU A 58 -6.11 21.98 -6.48
C LEU A 58 -6.53 23.16 -7.34
N TYR A 59 -7.65 22.99 -8.06
CA TYR A 59 -8.45 24.08 -8.56
C TYR A 59 -9.47 24.44 -7.46
N TYR A 60 -9.44 25.67 -6.96
CA TYR A 60 -10.35 26.16 -5.91
C TYR A 60 -11.30 27.22 -6.47
N GLU A 61 -12.59 27.00 -6.27
CA GLU A 61 -13.64 27.98 -6.60
C GLU A 61 -14.35 28.42 -5.31
N PRO A 62 -14.21 29.69 -4.92
CA PRO A 62 -14.85 30.22 -3.70
C PRO A 62 -16.33 29.86 -3.63
N TYR A 63 -16.78 29.40 -2.48
CA TYR A 63 -18.14 28.97 -2.18
C TYR A 63 -18.68 27.74 -2.91
N LYS A 64 -17.98 27.24 -3.93
CA LYS A 64 -18.40 26.05 -4.68
C LYS A 64 -17.62 24.80 -4.28
N GLY A 65 -16.32 24.92 -4.02
CA GLY A 65 -15.47 23.81 -3.60
C GLY A 65 -14.17 23.75 -4.38
N SER A 66 -13.57 22.57 -4.38
CA SER A 66 -12.27 22.32 -5.00
C SER A 66 -12.26 20.98 -5.74
N ARG A 67 -11.39 20.84 -6.72
CA ARG A 67 -11.12 19.59 -7.41
C ARG A 67 -9.63 19.46 -7.69
N LEU A 68 -9.19 18.24 -7.95
CA LEU A 68 -7.80 17.95 -8.30
C LEU A 68 -7.42 18.59 -9.64
N THR A 69 -6.21 19.13 -9.73
CA THR A 69 -5.55 19.38 -10.99
C THR A 69 -4.90 18.08 -11.51
N ALA A 70 -4.24 18.11 -12.66
CA ALA A 70 -3.47 16.96 -13.15
C ALA A 70 -2.37 16.56 -12.16
N ASP A 71 -1.63 17.56 -11.61
CA ASP A 71 -0.57 17.32 -10.63
C ASP A 71 -1.14 16.82 -9.30
N GLY A 72 -2.28 17.37 -8.87
CA GLY A 72 -2.97 16.90 -7.69
C GLY A 72 -3.51 15.49 -7.83
N LEU A 73 -4.04 15.14 -9.00
CA LEU A 73 -4.51 13.79 -9.29
C LEU A 73 -3.36 12.77 -9.26
N SER A 74 -2.20 13.15 -9.82
CA SER A 74 -0.98 12.35 -9.77
C SER A 74 -0.55 12.09 -8.32
N LEU A 75 -0.43 13.15 -7.50
CA LEU A 75 -0.04 13.03 -6.09
C LEU A 75 -1.05 12.20 -5.28
N GLY A 76 -2.35 12.48 -5.40
CA GLY A 76 -3.39 11.72 -4.68
C GLY A 76 -3.42 10.25 -5.08
N ARG A 77 -3.24 9.95 -6.38
CA ARG A 77 -3.11 8.58 -6.88
C ARG A 77 -1.91 7.86 -6.27
N LYS A 78 -0.76 8.54 -6.19
CA LYS A 78 0.46 8.00 -5.60
C LYS A 78 0.27 7.66 -4.12
N MET A 79 -0.31 8.58 -3.34
CA MET A 79 -0.57 8.35 -1.92
C MET A 79 -1.54 7.19 -1.73
N LYS A 80 -2.65 7.15 -2.48
CA LYS A 80 -3.60 6.05 -2.43
C LYS A 80 -2.99 4.70 -2.79
N ARG A 81 -2.10 4.67 -3.77
CA ARG A 81 -1.36 3.46 -4.13
C ARG A 81 -0.50 2.97 -2.96
N ARG A 82 0.29 3.85 -2.35
CA ARG A 82 1.16 3.52 -1.21
C ARG A 82 0.36 3.03 -0.02
N HIS A 83 -0.75 3.70 0.30
CA HIS A 83 -1.67 3.27 1.34
C HIS A 83 -2.16 1.83 1.12
N ARG A 84 -2.67 1.54 -0.07
CA ARG A 84 -3.22 0.20 -0.40
C ARG A 84 -2.16 -0.89 -0.45
N LEU A 85 -0.94 -0.57 -0.90
CA LEU A 85 0.19 -1.50 -0.84
C LEU A 85 0.61 -1.76 0.62
N ALA A 86 0.72 -0.72 1.46
CA ALA A 86 1.01 -0.87 2.89
C ALA A 86 -0.06 -1.71 3.59
N LYS A 87 -1.33 -1.44 3.32
CA LYS A 87 -2.46 -2.20 3.85
C LYS A 87 -2.40 -3.68 3.47
N THR A 88 -2.15 -3.98 2.19
CA THR A 88 -2.00 -5.34 1.69
C THR A 88 -0.81 -6.05 2.35
N PHE A 89 0.32 -5.36 2.49
CA PHE A 89 1.50 -5.88 3.16
C PHE A 89 1.23 -6.21 4.63
N LEU A 90 0.61 -5.29 5.37
CA LEU A 90 0.23 -5.51 6.77
C LEU A 90 -0.70 -6.71 6.93
N THR A 91 -1.68 -6.85 6.05
CA THR A 91 -2.71 -7.89 6.14
C THR A 91 -2.20 -9.24 5.66
N GLU A 92 -1.61 -9.29 4.47
CA GLU A 92 -1.32 -10.56 3.80
C GLU A 92 0.04 -11.14 4.16
N VAL A 93 1.04 -10.28 4.40
CA VAL A 93 2.40 -10.73 4.71
C VAL A 93 2.63 -10.77 6.22
N LEU A 94 2.34 -9.68 6.92
CA LEU A 94 2.57 -9.59 8.36
C LEU A 94 1.44 -10.18 9.20
N GLN A 95 0.25 -10.38 8.65
CA GLN A 95 -0.95 -10.80 9.39
C GLN A 95 -1.17 -9.93 10.65
N PHE A 96 -0.98 -8.62 10.46
CA PHE A 96 -0.99 -7.65 11.54
C PHE A 96 -2.34 -7.62 12.25
N GLN A 97 -2.34 -7.66 13.59
CA GLN A 97 -3.54 -7.77 14.42
C GLN A 97 -4.02 -6.42 14.99
N GLY A 98 -3.31 -5.35 14.72
CA GLY A 98 -3.68 -3.99 15.15
C GLY A 98 -4.60 -3.29 14.16
N ASP A 99 -4.75 -1.97 14.30
CA ASP A 99 -5.48 -1.15 13.34
C ASP A 99 -4.66 -1.02 12.05
N VAL A 100 -5.11 -1.76 11.03
CA VAL A 100 -4.42 -1.84 9.73
C VAL A 100 -4.53 -0.52 8.99
N ASP A 101 -5.70 0.13 8.99
CA ASP A 101 -5.92 1.38 8.25
C ASP A 101 -5.11 2.53 8.86
N GLU A 102 -5.12 2.69 10.19
CA GLU A 102 -4.31 3.69 10.88
C GLU A 102 -2.81 3.45 10.67
N THR A 103 -2.38 2.18 10.70
CA THR A 103 -0.96 1.85 10.52
C THR A 103 -0.52 2.08 9.07
N ALA A 104 -1.34 1.70 8.09
CA ALA A 104 -1.08 1.94 6.67
C ALA A 104 -0.98 3.44 6.35
N CYS A 105 -1.88 4.27 6.93
CA CYS A 105 -1.87 5.72 6.80
C CYS A 105 -0.53 6.32 7.28
N ARG A 106 0.00 5.86 8.41
CA ARG A 106 1.31 6.32 8.90
C ARG A 106 2.48 5.82 8.05
N MET A 107 2.37 4.62 7.48
CA MET A 107 3.42 4.03 6.65
C MET A 107 3.55 4.71 5.28
N GLU A 108 2.44 5.09 4.65
CA GLU A 108 2.43 5.61 3.26
C GLU A 108 3.33 6.83 3.07
N HIS A 109 3.42 7.71 4.09
CA HIS A 109 4.27 8.90 4.08
C HIS A 109 5.77 8.59 4.13
N ALA A 110 6.13 7.44 4.69
CA ALA A 110 7.52 6.97 4.76
C ALA A 110 7.92 6.12 3.53
N ILE A 111 6.96 5.72 2.70
CA ILE A 111 7.21 4.94 1.49
C ILE A 111 7.70 5.87 0.37
N ASP A 112 8.98 5.76 0.02
CA ASP A 112 9.52 6.40 -1.17
C ASP A 112 9.25 5.58 -2.45
N GLU A 113 9.74 6.03 -3.59
CA GLU A 113 9.50 5.37 -4.87
C GLU A 113 10.15 3.97 -4.92
N GLU A 114 11.32 3.81 -4.33
CA GLU A 114 12.04 2.53 -4.33
C GLU A 114 11.33 1.49 -3.44
N LEU A 115 10.89 1.90 -2.26
CA LEU A 115 10.12 1.05 -1.35
C LEU A 115 8.74 0.72 -1.92
N GLU A 116 8.08 1.67 -2.60
CA GLU A 116 6.81 1.43 -3.29
C GLU A 116 6.93 0.32 -4.33
N TRP A 117 7.99 0.36 -5.16
CA TRP A 117 8.29 -0.68 -6.13
C TRP A 117 8.60 -2.02 -5.48
N THR A 118 9.40 -2.00 -4.43
CA THR A 118 9.77 -3.20 -3.67
C THR A 118 8.55 -3.88 -3.06
N LEU A 119 7.64 -3.11 -2.49
CA LEU A 119 6.38 -3.63 -1.95
C LEU A 119 5.47 -4.19 -3.05
N ASP A 120 5.34 -3.50 -4.17
CA ASP A 120 4.53 -3.95 -5.30
C ASP A 120 5.03 -5.31 -5.84
N GLU A 121 6.35 -5.45 -6.02
CA GLU A 121 6.97 -6.69 -6.45
C GLU A 121 6.82 -7.80 -5.40
N LEU A 122 7.10 -7.49 -4.13
CA LEU A 122 6.96 -8.42 -3.00
C LEU A 122 5.55 -9.01 -2.92
N LEU A 123 4.54 -8.18 -3.15
CA LEU A 123 3.14 -8.57 -3.11
C LEU A 123 2.66 -9.23 -4.42
N GLY A 124 3.53 -9.37 -5.42
CA GLY A 124 3.20 -9.98 -6.72
C GLY A 124 2.36 -9.07 -7.62
N ARG A 125 2.52 -7.76 -7.49
CA ARG A 125 1.79 -6.74 -8.27
C ARG A 125 0.27 -6.87 -8.13
N PRO A 126 -0.25 -6.70 -6.92
CA PRO A 126 -1.67 -6.90 -6.65
C PRO A 126 -2.53 -5.87 -7.39
N ALA A 127 -3.61 -6.31 -8.01
CA ALA A 127 -4.56 -5.43 -8.66
C ALA A 127 -5.51 -4.74 -7.65
N THR A 128 -5.73 -5.36 -6.51
CA THR A 128 -6.62 -4.89 -5.43
C THR A 128 -5.95 -5.05 -4.08
N ASP A 129 -6.35 -4.21 -3.12
CA ASP A 129 -5.97 -4.35 -1.72
C ASP A 129 -6.76 -5.47 -1.02
N SER A 130 -6.49 -5.66 0.28
CA SER A 130 -7.16 -6.65 1.11
C SER A 130 -8.69 -6.46 1.25
N ASP A 131 -9.22 -5.28 0.95
CA ASP A 131 -10.66 -4.99 0.93
C ASP A 131 -11.27 -5.12 -0.48
N GLY A 132 -10.47 -5.50 -1.47
CA GLY A 132 -10.90 -5.60 -2.86
C GLY A 132 -10.94 -4.28 -3.61
N LYS A 133 -10.40 -3.18 -3.05
CA LYS A 133 -10.33 -1.89 -3.73
C LYS A 133 -9.16 -1.89 -4.72
N PRO A 134 -9.32 -1.33 -5.93
CA PRO A 134 -8.28 -1.34 -6.95
C PRO A 134 -7.05 -0.55 -6.50
N ILE A 135 -5.86 -1.15 -6.58
CA ILE A 135 -4.60 -0.43 -6.34
C ILE A 135 -4.27 0.39 -7.59
N PRO A 136 -4.15 1.73 -7.50
CA PRO A 136 -3.82 2.55 -8.63
C PRO A 136 -2.52 2.11 -9.31
N PRO A 137 -2.43 2.13 -10.66
CA PRO A 137 -1.20 1.77 -11.34
C PRO A 137 -0.08 2.78 -11.03
N PRO A 138 1.20 2.36 -11.06
CA PRO A 138 2.32 3.26 -10.90
C PRO A 138 2.40 4.27 -12.06
N GLU A 139 2.91 5.48 -11.78
CA GLU A 139 3.01 6.53 -12.79
C GLU A 139 4.10 6.28 -13.83
N SER A 140 5.20 5.67 -13.42
CA SER A 140 6.28 5.28 -14.33
C SER A 140 6.72 3.85 -14.05
N ARG A 141 6.83 3.06 -15.09
CA ARG A 141 7.38 1.71 -15.02
C ARG A 141 8.90 1.79 -15.19
N LYS A 142 9.64 2.07 -14.12
CA LYS A 142 11.06 1.74 -14.12
C LYS A 142 11.15 0.22 -14.09
N MET A 143 11.64 -0.37 -15.17
CA MET A 143 12.05 -1.78 -15.18
C MET A 143 13.27 -1.92 -14.26
N ILE A 144 13.04 -2.18 -13.00
CA ILE A 144 14.07 -2.53 -12.04
C ILE A 144 13.85 -4.00 -11.72
N PHE A 145 14.69 -4.84 -12.30
CA PHE A 145 14.84 -6.27 -12.08
C PHE A 145 13.61 -7.17 -12.36
N GLU A 146 13.88 -8.29 -13.00
CA GLU A 146 12.97 -9.45 -13.05
C GLU A 146 12.93 -10.09 -11.64
N THR A 147 12.09 -9.56 -10.76
CA THR A 147 11.84 -10.21 -9.49
C THR A 147 10.70 -11.21 -9.68
N THR A 148 10.93 -12.43 -9.27
CA THR A 148 9.87 -13.44 -9.24
C THR A 148 8.86 -13.05 -8.15
N PRO A 149 7.55 -12.92 -8.48
CA PRO A 149 6.56 -12.51 -7.47
C PRO A 149 6.51 -13.52 -6.31
N ILE A 150 6.43 -12.99 -5.09
CA ILE A 150 6.25 -13.82 -3.90
C ILE A 150 4.83 -14.42 -3.91
N LYS A 151 4.77 -15.73 -3.75
CA LYS A 151 3.51 -16.47 -3.61
C LYS A 151 3.45 -17.13 -2.24
N LYS A 152 2.24 -17.30 -1.69
CA LYS A 152 2.05 -18.13 -0.50
C LYS A 152 2.42 -19.58 -0.86
N SER A 153 3.11 -20.29 0.03
CA SER A 153 3.45 -21.70 -0.19
C SER A 153 2.21 -22.54 -0.51
N THR A 154 1.09 -22.22 0.13
CA THR A 154 -0.21 -22.89 -0.10
C THR A 154 -0.78 -22.69 -1.52
N SER A 155 -0.28 -21.74 -2.29
CA SER A 155 -0.69 -21.51 -3.69
C SER A 155 0.17 -22.25 -4.72
N LEU A 156 1.21 -22.97 -4.28
CA LEU A 156 2.02 -23.81 -5.17
C LEU A 156 1.23 -25.05 -5.59
N GLY A 157 1.12 -25.27 -6.89
CA GLY A 157 0.55 -26.48 -7.46
C GLY A 157 1.45 -27.71 -7.26
N ASN A 158 0.91 -28.91 -7.50
CA ASN A 158 1.68 -30.13 -7.44
C ASN A 158 2.85 -30.10 -8.45
N GLY A 159 4.08 -30.31 -7.96
CA GLY A 159 5.31 -30.23 -8.72
C GLY A 159 5.92 -28.82 -8.80
N ASP A 160 5.20 -27.79 -8.36
CA ASP A 160 5.77 -26.44 -8.31
C ASP A 160 6.80 -26.31 -7.19
N SER A 161 7.83 -25.50 -7.45
CA SER A 161 8.86 -25.19 -6.47
C SER A 161 9.15 -23.70 -6.40
N GLY A 162 9.74 -23.28 -5.30
CA GLY A 162 10.17 -21.89 -5.08
C GLY A 162 11.19 -21.81 -3.95
N VAL A 163 11.77 -20.62 -3.78
CA VAL A 163 12.68 -20.32 -2.68
C VAL A 163 11.93 -19.53 -1.62
N ILE A 164 12.06 -19.93 -0.36
CA ILE A 164 11.44 -19.23 0.77
C ILE A 164 12.13 -17.87 0.93
N SER A 165 11.40 -16.81 0.68
CA SER A 165 11.89 -15.42 0.81
C SER A 165 11.40 -14.74 2.09
N VAL A 166 10.25 -15.16 2.61
CA VAL A 166 9.64 -14.61 3.83
C VAL A 166 9.01 -15.72 4.65
N ILE A 167 9.19 -15.68 5.98
CA ILE A 167 8.51 -16.53 6.95
C ILE A 167 7.76 -15.62 7.92
N ALA A 168 6.44 -15.54 7.77
CA ALA A 168 5.54 -14.75 8.61
C ALA A 168 4.71 -15.69 9.50
N VAL A 169 5.22 -15.99 10.68
CA VAL A 169 4.64 -16.92 11.65
C VAL A 169 4.92 -16.44 13.07
N SER A 170 4.18 -16.95 14.05
CA SER A 170 4.45 -16.68 15.47
C SER A 170 5.85 -17.17 15.88
N PRO A 171 6.42 -16.65 16.99
CA PRO A 171 7.72 -17.10 17.49
C PRO A 171 7.80 -18.61 17.74
N ALA A 172 6.73 -19.22 18.28
CA ALA A 172 6.65 -20.64 18.54
C ALA A 172 6.67 -21.48 17.25
N GLU A 173 5.92 -21.06 16.23
CA GLU A 173 5.91 -21.71 14.93
C GLU A 173 7.26 -21.56 14.20
N ARG A 174 7.91 -20.40 14.36
CA ARG A 174 9.26 -20.18 13.79
C ARG A 174 10.28 -21.17 14.37
N GLU A 175 10.19 -21.47 15.65
CA GLU A 175 11.08 -22.46 16.29
C GLU A 175 10.83 -23.86 15.73
N ILE A 176 9.58 -24.25 15.51
CA ILE A 176 9.20 -25.51 14.84
C ILE A 176 9.77 -25.57 13.42
N LEU A 177 9.56 -24.53 12.62
CA LEU A 177 10.09 -24.48 11.26
C LEU A 177 11.62 -24.56 11.21
N SER A 178 12.29 -23.83 12.12
CA SER A 178 13.75 -23.86 12.23
C SER A 178 14.26 -25.27 12.63
N SER A 179 13.56 -25.94 13.54
CA SER A 179 13.88 -27.31 13.97
C SER A 179 13.70 -28.34 12.84
N ALA A 180 12.76 -28.06 11.93
CA ALA A 180 12.53 -28.84 10.71
C ALA A 180 13.50 -28.46 9.56
N GLY A 181 14.48 -27.57 9.81
CA GLY A 181 15.44 -27.14 8.80
C GLY A 181 14.87 -26.13 7.79
N ILE A 182 13.70 -25.54 8.06
CA ILE A 182 13.05 -24.59 7.17
C ILE A 182 13.51 -23.18 7.50
N SER A 183 14.16 -22.52 6.56
CA SER A 183 14.68 -21.16 6.71
C SER A 183 14.48 -20.32 5.45
N ILE A 184 14.68 -19.02 5.58
CA ILE A 184 14.76 -18.13 4.42
C ILE A 184 15.95 -18.60 3.56
N GLY A 185 15.72 -18.74 2.25
CA GLY A 185 16.68 -19.28 1.28
C GLY A 185 16.49 -20.76 0.98
N SER A 186 15.74 -21.52 1.79
CA SER A 186 15.43 -22.92 1.51
C SER A 186 14.54 -23.07 0.28
N THR A 187 14.79 -24.11 -0.52
CA THR A 187 13.93 -24.47 -1.65
C THR A 187 12.78 -25.35 -1.17
N ILE A 188 11.56 -24.94 -1.48
CA ILE A 188 10.33 -25.68 -1.16
C ILE A 188 9.68 -26.19 -2.45
N MET A 189 9.19 -27.44 -2.42
CA MET A 189 8.44 -28.05 -3.53
C MET A 189 7.18 -28.72 -2.99
N ASN A 190 6.03 -28.45 -3.61
CA ASN A 190 4.80 -29.18 -3.34
C ASN A 190 4.81 -30.51 -4.09
N THR A 191 4.74 -31.62 -3.38
CA THR A 191 4.73 -32.99 -3.98
C THR A 191 3.33 -33.53 -4.22
N GLY A 192 2.28 -32.73 -3.92
CA GLY A 192 0.88 -33.17 -4.00
C GLY A 192 0.38 -33.97 -2.78
N SER A 193 1.30 -34.65 -2.07
CA SER A 193 1.02 -35.40 -0.82
C SER A 193 1.74 -34.79 0.40
N GLY A 194 2.58 -33.80 0.22
CA GLY A 194 3.39 -33.17 1.26
C GLY A 194 4.36 -32.16 0.67
N TRP A 195 5.40 -31.88 1.41
CA TRP A 195 6.41 -30.89 1.04
C TRP A 195 7.81 -31.52 0.99
N ARG A 196 8.62 -31.04 0.04
CA ARG A 196 10.06 -31.31 0.00
C ARG A 196 10.81 -30.01 0.24
N ILE A 197 11.73 -30.00 1.19
CA ILE A 197 12.58 -28.84 1.51
C ILE A 197 14.03 -29.22 1.26
N ASP A 198 14.73 -28.42 0.46
CA ASP A 198 16.13 -28.65 0.08
C ASP A 198 16.44 -30.09 -0.37
N GLY A 199 15.45 -30.72 -1.03
CA GLY A 199 15.53 -32.08 -1.53
C GLY A 199 15.10 -33.18 -0.54
N ALA A 200 14.88 -32.89 0.73
CA ALA A 200 14.39 -33.82 1.75
C ALA A 200 12.85 -33.74 1.86
N ASN A 201 12.19 -34.91 1.99
CA ASN A 201 10.75 -34.93 2.27
C ASN A 201 10.52 -34.55 3.73
N ILE A 202 9.49 -33.74 3.95
CA ILE A 202 8.97 -33.42 5.29
C ILE A 202 7.58 -34.03 5.35
N ASP A 203 7.40 -34.95 6.31
CA ASP A 203 6.15 -35.62 6.63
C ASP A 203 5.27 -34.76 7.54
#